data_87c552e4dca19777dbf1353024455058
#
_entry.id   87c552e4dca19777dbf1353024455058
#
_cell.length_a   1.000
_cell.length_b   1.000
_cell.length_c   1.000
_cell.angle_alpha   90.00
_cell.angle_beta   90.00
_cell.angle_gamma   90.00
#
_symmetry.space_group_name_H-M   'P 1'
#
loop_
_entity.id
_entity.type
_entity.pdbx_description
1 polymer ?
#
loop_
_entity_poly.entity_id
_entity_poly.type
_entity_poly.pdbx_seq_one_letter_code
_entity_poly.pdbx_strand_id
1 'polypeptide(L)'
;AHGVMIVCPVNWYQAPSSLKLMIDRLVCADGGNPDLSSTGGKDPMKAKRLELAGWPYPRHLAGRVFSVVVHGDAAGTENLRRILTDWMSDIGMIPSGHLALIDRYVGYLTPYATSHDDLDRDTDFQDDVRNAALTLIQAIKARRSGQLQPADRGLHEARPK
;
A
#
# COMPACT_ATOMS: atom_id res chain seq x y z
N ALA A 1 11.37 3.24 6.59
CA ALA A 1 10.98 1.85 6.44
C ALA A 1 11.29 1.35 5.03
N HIS A 2 11.63 0.07 4.85
CA HIS A 2 11.90 -0.55 3.54
C HIS A 2 10.66 -1.25 2.97
N GLY A 3 9.64 -1.45 3.78
CA GLY A 3 8.38 -2.06 3.37
C GLY A 3 7.22 -1.57 4.21
N VAL A 4 6.01 -1.74 3.68
CA VAL A 4 4.74 -1.35 4.28
C VAL A 4 3.77 -2.53 4.20
N MET A 5 3.08 -2.83 5.28
CA MET A 5 1.96 -3.77 5.30
C MET A 5 0.69 -3.01 5.68
N ILE A 6 -0.32 -3.10 4.84
CA ILE A 6 -1.66 -2.59 5.16
C ILE A 6 -2.52 -3.79 5.55
N VAL A 7 -3.07 -3.74 6.75
CA VAL A 7 -4.08 -4.70 7.24
C VAL A 7 -5.32 -3.88 7.59
N CYS A 8 -6.42 -4.12 6.91
CA CYS A 8 -7.62 -3.33 7.15
C CYS A 8 -8.90 -4.13 6.90
N PRO A 9 -9.99 -3.80 7.60
CA PRO A 9 -11.31 -4.29 7.23
C PRO A 9 -11.81 -3.62 5.95
N VAL A 10 -12.79 -4.26 5.31
CA VAL A 10 -13.61 -3.63 4.28
C VAL A 10 -14.89 -3.06 4.90
N ASN A 11 -15.24 -1.85 4.54
CA ASN A 11 -16.50 -1.20 4.94
C ASN A 11 -17.35 -0.95 3.69
N TRP A 12 -18.21 -1.92 3.32
CA TRP A 12 -19.08 -1.80 2.14
C TRP A 12 -18.34 -1.31 0.89
N TYR A 13 -17.45 -2.16 0.36
CA TYR A 13 -16.59 -1.88 -0.80
C TYR A 13 -15.50 -0.82 -0.60
N GLN A 14 -15.40 -0.17 0.56
CA GLN A 14 -14.52 0.96 0.78
C GLN A 14 -13.49 0.70 1.88
N ALA A 15 -12.38 1.43 1.80
CA ALA A 15 -11.40 1.50 2.87
C ALA A 15 -11.99 2.22 4.10
N PRO A 16 -11.56 1.87 5.31
CA PRO A 16 -11.84 2.67 6.49
C PRO A 16 -11.42 4.14 6.28
N SER A 17 -12.20 5.08 6.83
CA SER A 17 -11.92 6.51 6.66
C SER A 17 -10.52 6.92 7.15
N SER A 18 -10.05 6.30 8.23
CA SER A 18 -8.67 6.52 8.73
C SER A 18 -7.60 6.09 7.74
N LEU A 19 -7.80 4.96 7.04
CA LEU A 19 -6.89 4.51 5.99
C LEU A 19 -6.92 5.47 4.79
N LYS A 20 -8.11 5.92 4.38
CA LYS A 20 -8.24 6.91 3.30
C LYS A 20 -7.52 8.21 3.62
N LEU A 21 -7.65 8.71 4.86
CA LEU A 21 -6.91 9.91 5.31
C LEU A 21 -5.38 9.70 5.28
N MET A 22 -4.91 8.50 5.62
CA MET A 22 -3.49 8.18 5.50
C MET A 22 -3.04 8.20 4.03
N ILE A 23 -3.81 7.57 3.14
CA ILE A 23 -3.53 7.53 1.70
C ILE A 23 -3.42 8.96 1.15
N ASP A 24 -4.37 9.84 1.46
CA ASP A 24 -4.37 11.22 0.99
C ASP A 24 -3.11 12.00 1.46
N ARG A 25 -2.62 11.70 2.64
CA ARG A 25 -1.37 12.31 3.15
C ARG A 25 -0.12 11.73 2.51
N LEU A 26 -0.15 10.46 2.11
CA LEU A 26 0.98 9.81 1.44
C LEU A 26 1.22 10.35 0.03
N VAL A 27 0.23 10.95 -0.61
CA VAL A 27 0.40 11.68 -1.89
C VAL A 27 1.52 12.71 -1.78
N CYS A 28 1.61 13.43 -0.66
CA CYS A 28 2.69 14.39 -0.43
C CYS A 28 4.07 13.72 -0.33
N ALA A 29 4.13 12.48 0.13
CA ALA A 29 5.39 11.72 0.22
C ALA A 29 5.81 11.11 -1.14
N ASP A 30 4.89 11.02 -2.09
CA ASP A 30 5.16 10.50 -3.44
C ASP A 30 5.46 11.58 -4.48
N GLY A 31 5.31 12.82 -4.18
CA GLY A 31 5.55 13.88 -5.18
C GLY A 31 5.35 15.27 -4.61
N GLY A 32 5.04 15.33 -3.34
CA GLY A 32 4.90 16.59 -2.64
C GLY A 32 6.23 17.26 -2.35
N ASN A 33 6.16 18.47 -1.85
CA ASN A 33 7.34 19.22 -1.46
C ASN A 33 8.06 18.54 -0.26
N PRO A 34 9.24 17.94 -0.46
CA PRO A 34 9.95 17.22 0.59
C PRO A 34 10.55 18.14 1.65
N ASP A 35 10.74 19.40 1.29
CA ASP A 35 11.39 20.39 2.14
C ASP A 35 10.59 21.68 2.13
N LEU A 36 9.86 21.92 3.21
CA LEU A 36 9.09 23.15 3.40
C LEU A 36 9.96 24.41 3.32
N SER A 37 11.25 24.30 3.61
CA SER A 37 12.18 25.43 3.51
C SER A 37 12.45 25.83 2.06
N SER A 38 12.40 24.89 1.13
CA SER A 38 12.62 25.17 -0.30
C SER A 38 11.50 26.03 -0.92
N THR A 39 10.29 25.98 -0.37
CA THR A 39 9.14 26.78 -0.79
C THR A 39 8.79 27.91 0.16
N GLY A 40 9.60 28.17 1.18
CA GLY A 40 9.32 29.23 2.15
C GLY A 40 8.03 29.02 2.96
N GLY A 41 7.73 27.74 3.32
CA GLY A 41 6.57 27.41 4.15
C GLY A 41 5.23 27.47 3.41
N LYS A 42 5.16 27.01 2.18
CA LYS A 42 3.96 26.98 1.30
C LYS A 42 3.76 28.26 0.47
N ASP A 43 4.82 28.94 0.09
CA ASP A 43 4.73 30.02 -0.89
C ASP A 43 4.39 29.45 -2.29
N PRO A 44 3.15 29.67 -2.82
CA PRO A 44 2.72 29.08 -4.08
C PRO A 44 3.51 29.62 -5.28
N MET A 45 4.00 30.84 -5.22
CA MET A 45 4.80 31.44 -6.30
C MET A 45 6.19 30.83 -6.37
N LYS A 46 6.75 30.48 -5.24
CA LYS A 46 8.05 29.80 -5.16
C LYS A 46 7.91 28.33 -5.59
N ALA A 47 6.85 27.64 -5.16
CA ALA A 47 6.56 26.30 -5.60
C ALA A 47 6.39 26.24 -7.13
N LYS A 48 5.60 27.13 -7.72
CA LYS A 48 5.41 27.22 -9.17
C LYS A 48 6.72 27.45 -9.92
N ARG A 49 7.58 28.32 -9.42
CA ARG A 49 8.90 28.57 -10.06
C ARG A 49 9.80 27.35 -10.04
N LEU A 50 9.82 26.60 -8.92
CA LEU A 50 10.58 25.35 -8.80
C LEU A 50 10.05 24.28 -9.74
N GLU A 51 8.74 24.15 -9.85
CA GLU A 51 8.08 23.22 -10.77
C GLU A 51 8.43 23.53 -12.23
N LEU A 52 8.31 24.78 -12.65
CA LEU A 52 8.66 25.22 -14.00
C LEU A 52 10.15 25.09 -14.32
N ALA A 53 11.01 25.12 -13.30
CA ALA A 53 12.45 24.87 -13.44
C ALA A 53 12.80 23.36 -13.53
N GLY A 54 11.82 22.48 -13.60
CA GLY A 54 12.03 21.05 -13.73
C GLY A 54 12.37 20.37 -12.40
N TRP A 55 11.76 20.79 -11.30
CA TRP A 55 11.96 20.16 -10.00
C TRP A 55 11.67 18.66 -10.05
N PRO A 56 12.66 17.81 -9.74
CA PRO A 56 12.48 16.36 -9.81
C PRO A 56 11.71 15.86 -8.59
N TYR A 57 10.42 16.07 -8.51
CA TYR A 57 9.58 15.60 -7.41
C TYR A 57 10.08 14.29 -6.80
N PRO A 58 10.57 14.28 -5.55
CA PRO A 58 11.17 13.09 -4.97
C PRO A 58 10.09 12.07 -4.65
N ARG A 59 10.23 10.88 -5.21
CA ARG A 59 9.33 9.75 -4.98
C ARG A 59 9.82 8.93 -3.78
N HIS A 60 9.48 9.37 -2.58
CA HIS A 60 9.97 8.76 -1.33
C HIS A 60 9.47 7.34 -1.09
N LEU A 61 8.34 6.96 -1.71
CA LEU A 61 7.75 5.62 -1.56
C LEU A 61 8.23 4.65 -2.63
N ALA A 62 8.70 5.15 -3.77
CA ALA A 62 9.15 4.31 -4.87
C ALA A 62 10.24 3.31 -4.48
N GLY A 63 10.12 2.09 -4.98
CA GLY A 63 11.06 1.00 -4.72
C GLY A 63 10.97 0.38 -3.34
N ARG A 64 10.03 0.78 -2.48
CA ARG A 64 9.69 0.06 -1.24
C ARG A 64 8.80 -1.12 -1.57
N VAL A 65 8.87 -2.18 -0.77
CA VAL A 65 8.00 -3.34 -0.96
C VAL A 65 6.74 -3.21 -0.12
N PHE A 66 5.65 -3.87 -0.56
CA PHE A 66 4.39 -3.80 0.19
C PHE A 66 3.63 -5.12 0.24
N SER A 67 2.74 -5.20 1.21
CA SER A 67 1.76 -6.26 1.42
C SER A 67 0.40 -5.64 1.74
N VAL A 68 -0.68 -6.27 1.29
CA VAL A 68 -2.06 -5.85 1.55
C VAL A 68 -2.87 -7.02 2.04
N VAL A 69 -3.50 -6.88 3.20
CA VAL A 69 -4.46 -7.83 3.76
C VAL A 69 -5.76 -7.10 4.01
N VAL A 70 -6.80 -7.51 3.31
CA VAL A 70 -8.17 -7.00 3.47
C VAL A 70 -9.05 -8.11 4.00
N HIS A 71 -9.82 -7.83 5.03
CA HIS A 71 -10.76 -8.78 5.62
C HIS A 71 -12.08 -8.11 5.97
N GLY A 72 -13.09 -8.89 6.27
CA GLY A 72 -14.36 -8.39 6.81
C GLY A 72 -15.54 -9.23 6.39
N ASP A 73 -16.68 -8.95 7.01
CA ASP A 73 -17.99 -9.58 6.78
C ASP A 73 -18.86 -8.83 5.76
N ALA A 74 -18.30 -7.77 5.17
CA ALA A 74 -18.97 -6.97 4.14
C ALA A 74 -18.45 -7.31 2.75
N ALA A 75 -19.26 -7.06 1.73
CA ALA A 75 -18.87 -7.24 0.34
C ALA A 75 -17.75 -6.25 -0.06
N GLY A 76 -16.88 -6.68 -0.99
CA GLY A 76 -15.88 -5.82 -1.60
C GLY A 76 -14.44 -6.03 -1.11
N THR A 77 -14.12 -7.11 -0.39
CA THR A 77 -12.75 -7.42 0.06
C THR A 77 -11.78 -7.49 -1.12
N GLU A 78 -12.11 -8.25 -2.15
CA GLU A 78 -11.28 -8.37 -3.35
C GLU A 78 -11.10 -7.02 -4.06
N ASN A 79 -12.19 -6.27 -4.22
CA ASN A 79 -12.14 -4.97 -4.87
C ASN A 79 -11.23 -3.99 -4.13
N LEU A 80 -11.35 -3.94 -2.80
CA LEU A 80 -10.49 -3.07 -1.98
C LEU A 80 -9.02 -3.50 -2.02
N ARG A 81 -8.74 -4.82 -1.94
CA ARG A 81 -7.37 -5.32 -2.10
C ARG A 81 -6.77 -4.88 -3.44
N ARG A 82 -7.53 -5.03 -4.53
CA ARG A 82 -7.09 -4.62 -5.86
C ARG A 82 -6.81 -3.12 -5.94
N ILE A 83 -7.75 -2.28 -5.47
CA ILE A 83 -7.56 -0.82 -5.45
C ILE A 83 -6.32 -0.42 -4.68
N LEU A 84 -6.09 -0.99 -3.49
CA LEU A 84 -4.91 -0.70 -2.69
C LEU A 84 -3.62 -1.16 -3.37
N THR A 85 -3.66 -2.34 -4.00
CA THR A 85 -2.50 -2.88 -4.75
C THR A 85 -2.15 -2.00 -5.94
N ASP A 86 -3.15 -1.61 -6.74
CA ASP A 86 -2.97 -0.76 -7.91
C ASP A 86 -2.42 0.62 -7.49
N TRP A 87 -3.03 1.23 -6.47
CA TRP A 87 -2.56 2.52 -5.95
C TRP A 87 -1.10 2.46 -5.47
N MET A 88 -0.73 1.44 -4.67
CA MET A 88 0.65 1.30 -4.18
C MET A 88 1.64 1.05 -5.33
N SER A 89 1.21 0.33 -6.36
CA SER A 89 2.01 0.10 -7.56
C SER A 89 2.18 1.38 -8.38
N ASP A 90 1.13 2.18 -8.54
CA ASP A 90 1.16 3.46 -9.27
C ASP A 90 2.12 4.47 -8.65
N ILE A 91 2.25 4.49 -7.31
CA ILE A 91 3.26 5.30 -6.63
C ILE A 91 4.67 4.67 -6.63
N GLY A 92 4.87 3.60 -7.41
CA GLY A 92 6.18 2.98 -7.62
C GLY A 92 6.63 2.03 -6.54
N MET A 93 5.74 1.57 -5.66
CA MET A 93 6.07 0.50 -4.71
C MET A 93 6.02 -0.87 -5.40
N ILE A 94 6.67 -1.87 -4.82
CA ILE A 94 6.84 -3.21 -5.40
C ILE A 94 6.02 -4.21 -4.56
N PRO A 95 5.06 -4.94 -5.14
CA PRO A 95 4.34 -5.98 -4.40
C PRO A 95 5.29 -7.10 -3.99
N SER A 96 5.17 -7.56 -2.76
CA SER A 96 6.09 -8.56 -2.18
C SER A 96 5.90 -9.97 -2.72
N GLY A 97 4.77 -10.24 -3.37
CA GLY A 97 4.41 -11.54 -3.95
C GLY A 97 2.92 -11.84 -3.74
N HIS A 98 2.42 -12.89 -4.40
CA HIS A 98 0.98 -13.21 -4.36
C HIS A 98 0.49 -13.59 -2.97
N LEU A 99 1.31 -14.24 -2.15
CA LEU A 99 0.97 -14.58 -0.76
C LEU A 99 0.93 -13.36 0.19
N ALA A 100 1.36 -12.20 -0.29
CA ALA A 100 1.32 -10.94 0.44
C ALA A 100 0.13 -10.05 0.06
N LEU A 101 -0.73 -10.51 -0.87
CA LEU A 101 -1.89 -9.78 -1.37
C LEU A 101 -3.15 -10.60 -1.11
N ILE A 102 -3.74 -10.41 0.05
CA ILE A 102 -4.81 -11.28 0.58
C ILE A 102 -6.10 -10.50 0.67
N ASP A 103 -7.19 -11.15 0.29
CA ASP A 103 -8.55 -10.76 0.60
C ASP A 103 -9.30 -11.96 1.18
N ARG A 104 -9.99 -11.74 2.30
CA ARG A 104 -10.80 -12.78 2.95
C ARG A 104 -12.13 -12.22 3.41
N TYR A 105 -13.19 -12.85 2.96
CA TYR A 105 -14.48 -12.68 3.57
C TYR A 105 -14.51 -13.51 4.86
N VAL A 106 -14.72 -12.84 5.97
CA VAL A 106 -14.87 -13.47 7.29
C VAL A 106 -16.32 -13.28 7.71
N GLY A 107 -17.18 -14.22 7.34
CA GLY A 107 -18.59 -14.18 7.72
C GLY A 107 -18.75 -14.48 9.21
N TYR A 108 -19.42 -13.59 9.91
CA TYR A 108 -19.83 -13.85 11.28
C TYR A 108 -21.05 -14.75 11.29
N LEU A 109 -20.84 -16.01 11.62
CA LEU A 109 -21.92 -17.01 11.73
C LEU A 109 -22.58 -17.00 13.11
N THR A 110 -22.02 -16.26 14.05
CA THR A 110 -22.48 -16.10 15.42
C THR A 110 -23.01 -14.67 15.66
N PRO A 111 -23.73 -14.40 16.76
CA PRO A 111 -24.14 -13.04 17.11
C PRO A 111 -22.94 -12.08 17.15
N TYR A 112 -23.15 -10.85 16.72
CA TYR A 112 -22.09 -9.82 16.62
C TYR A 112 -21.29 -9.66 17.92
N ALA A 113 -21.93 -9.83 19.08
CA ALA A 113 -21.26 -9.74 20.38
C ALA A 113 -20.17 -10.80 20.60
N THR A 114 -20.20 -11.93 19.86
CA THR A 114 -19.23 -13.04 19.96
C THR A 114 -18.49 -13.30 18.65
N SER A 115 -18.66 -12.44 17.66
CA SER A 115 -18.07 -12.61 16.32
C SER A 115 -16.53 -12.63 16.33
N HIS A 116 -15.90 -11.96 17.29
CA HIS A 116 -14.45 -11.99 17.45
C HIS A 116 -13.92 -13.38 17.80
N ASP A 117 -14.72 -14.20 18.49
CA ASP A 117 -14.34 -15.58 18.85
C ASP A 117 -14.17 -16.45 17.59
N ASP A 118 -14.94 -16.19 16.54
CA ASP A 118 -14.84 -16.92 15.27
C ASP A 118 -13.53 -16.53 14.55
N LEU A 119 -13.19 -15.24 14.51
CA LEU A 119 -11.94 -14.77 13.94
C LEU A 119 -10.72 -15.29 14.70
N ASP A 120 -10.79 -15.33 16.02
CA ASP A 120 -9.71 -15.85 16.89
C ASP A 120 -9.47 -17.35 16.70
N ARG A 121 -10.48 -18.09 16.22
CA ARG A 121 -10.40 -19.52 15.93
C ARG A 121 -10.07 -19.83 14.46
N ASP A 122 -10.11 -18.84 13.59
CA ASP A 122 -9.79 -19.02 12.15
C ASP A 122 -8.27 -19.11 11.95
N THR A 123 -7.74 -20.30 12.19
CA THR A 123 -6.31 -20.58 12.07
C THR A 123 -5.82 -20.42 10.63
N ASP A 124 -6.65 -20.70 9.64
CA ASP A 124 -6.30 -20.58 8.23
C ASP A 124 -6.09 -19.11 7.85
N PHE A 125 -6.97 -18.22 8.31
CA PHE A 125 -6.79 -16.78 8.11
C PHE A 125 -5.56 -16.25 8.85
N GLN A 126 -5.31 -16.70 10.08
CA GLN A 126 -4.11 -16.32 10.83
C GLN A 126 -2.84 -16.76 10.13
N ASP A 127 -2.83 -17.95 9.53
CA ASP A 127 -1.69 -18.44 8.74
C ASP A 127 -1.52 -17.66 7.44
N ASP A 128 -2.59 -17.28 6.76
CA ASP A 128 -2.54 -16.36 5.61
C ASP A 128 -1.86 -15.03 5.97
N VAL A 129 -2.26 -14.42 7.10
CA VAL A 129 -1.66 -13.16 7.57
C VAL A 129 -0.18 -13.34 7.94
N ARG A 130 0.16 -14.45 8.60
CA ARG A 130 1.56 -14.80 8.91
C ARG A 130 2.38 -14.97 7.64
N ASN A 131 1.86 -15.69 6.65
CA ASN A 131 2.50 -15.90 5.35
C ASN A 131 2.70 -14.57 4.61
N ALA A 132 1.73 -13.66 4.65
CA ALA A 132 1.85 -12.32 4.08
C ALA A 132 2.99 -11.53 4.75
N ALA A 133 3.09 -11.57 6.06
CA ALA A 133 4.16 -10.90 6.80
C ALA A 133 5.54 -11.50 6.49
N LEU A 134 5.65 -12.83 6.44
CA LEU A 134 6.90 -13.52 6.08
C LEU A 134 7.34 -13.21 4.65
N THR A 135 6.40 -13.20 3.70
CA THR A 135 6.66 -12.84 2.30
C THR A 135 7.17 -11.40 2.20
N LEU A 136 6.56 -10.47 2.93
CA LEU A 136 7.04 -9.09 3.00
C LEU A 136 8.46 -9.00 3.58
N ILE A 137 8.75 -9.73 4.66
CA ILE A 137 10.09 -9.74 5.27
C ILE A 137 11.13 -10.27 4.29
N GLN A 138 10.82 -11.34 3.55
CA GLN A 138 11.71 -11.89 2.52
C GLN A 138 11.95 -10.87 1.40
N ALA A 139 10.91 -10.20 0.92
CA ALA A 139 11.02 -9.16 -0.09
C ALA A 139 11.86 -7.96 0.41
N ILE A 140 11.71 -7.55 1.68
CA ILE A 140 12.55 -6.51 2.28
C ILE A 140 14.04 -6.93 2.28
N LYS A 141 14.33 -8.18 2.67
CA LYS A 141 15.69 -8.70 2.67
C LYS A 141 16.28 -8.74 1.26
N ALA A 142 15.53 -9.25 0.29
CA ALA A 142 15.92 -9.28 -1.12
C ALA A 142 16.13 -7.88 -1.70
N ARG A 143 15.27 -6.92 -1.34
CA ARG A 143 15.44 -5.52 -1.75
C ARG A 143 16.71 -4.88 -1.19
N ARG A 144 17.01 -5.14 0.09
CA ARG A 144 18.22 -4.62 0.75
C ARG A 144 19.51 -5.21 0.20
N SER A 145 19.49 -6.48 -0.23
CA SER A 145 20.63 -7.15 -0.85
C SER A 145 20.77 -6.88 -2.36
N GLY A 146 19.89 -6.06 -2.95
CA GLY A 146 19.89 -5.78 -4.38
C GLY A 146 19.38 -6.93 -5.27
N GLN A 147 18.86 -8.00 -4.69
CA GLN A 147 18.35 -9.15 -5.41
C GLN A 147 16.93 -8.95 -5.96
N LEU A 148 16.11 -8.12 -5.29
CA LEU A 148 14.78 -7.80 -5.75
C LEU A 148 14.85 -6.72 -6.83
N GLN A 149 14.43 -7.07 -8.01
CA GLN A 149 14.31 -6.14 -9.14
C GLN A 149 12.83 -5.94 -9.47
N PRO A 150 12.41 -4.74 -9.94
CA PRO A 150 11.07 -4.55 -10.51
C PRO A 150 10.84 -5.54 -11.65
N ALA A 151 9.61 -6.06 -11.76
CA ALA A 151 9.25 -7.04 -12.79
C ALA A 151 9.38 -6.49 -14.23
N ASP A 152 9.25 -5.18 -14.38
CA ASP A 152 9.34 -4.44 -15.64
C ASP A 152 10.74 -3.89 -15.94
N ARG A 153 11.73 -4.25 -15.14
CA ARG A 153 13.10 -3.77 -15.35
C ARG A 153 13.63 -4.18 -16.73
N GLY A 154 14.00 -3.19 -17.51
CA GLY A 154 14.52 -3.40 -18.86
C GLY A 154 13.46 -3.60 -19.94
N LEU A 155 12.18 -3.54 -19.57
CA LEU A 155 11.11 -3.51 -20.55
C LEU A 155 10.92 -2.09 -21.08
N HIS A 156 10.57 -1.99 -22.35
CA HIS A 156 10.26 -0.71 -22.99
C HIS A 156 8.76 -0.41 -22.84
N GLU A 157 8.42 0.73 -22.30
CA GLU A 157 7.03 1.18 -22.25
C GLU A 157 6.57 1.58 -23.64
N ALA A 158 5.63 0.81 -24.21
CA ALA A 158 5.16 1.02 -25.58
C ALA A 158 4.24 2.26 -25.73
N ARG A 159 3.61 2.70 -24.64
CA ARG A 159 2.73 3.88 -24.61
C ARG A 159 2.95 4.66 -23.32
N PRO A 160 3.30 5.94 -23.39
CA PRO A 160 3.29 6.80 -22.20
C PRO A 160 1.85 6.94 -21.67
N LYS A 161 1.70 6.88 -20.35
CA LYS A 161 0.40 7.15 -19.69
C LYS A 161 0.04 8.61 -19.78
#